data_ca678acfcc2f562f733eab3f80dabb24
#
_entry.id   ca678acfcc2f562f733eab3f80dabb24
#
_cell.length_a   1.000
_cell.length_b   1.000
_cell.length_c   1.000
_cell.angle_alpha   90.00
_cell.angle_beta   90.00
_cell.angle_gamma   90.00
#
_symmetry.space_group_name_H-M   'P 1'
#
loop_
_entity.id
_entity.type
_entity.pdbx_description
1 polymer ?
#
loop_
_entity_poly.entity_id
_entity_poly.type
_entity_poly.pdbx_seq_one_letter_code
_entity_poly.pdbx_strand_id
1 'polypeptide(L)'
;MEKIKITPLGGLGEVGKNLLLFEINSRIYIIDAGIKFSSDPEIDYILPDLDYLEQIKNKVEGIFITHGHEDHIGGISKLGFLNVPIYSPPLAKELIKKKILRDQRHLLKDIQINKIFHFKDFNISWFPVVHSIPDSCGLLIRTKKLNIIHTGDFRFDKKPIFGKNTNFEAINREINNKCDVLLSDSTNAMIYTESFSEKEIEKTFERVFKKNKKIIICTFASQISRIQMAINVAKRSDKKIVLLGSTLQKNLKISKNLSIISDNDQVLLNIKSKKTLENDNVVYFVTGSQGEEFSVLNRMSKGNYNNLKIEKDDIVLMSSSVIPGNEQKVFEVIHRIHGLGAEVNFSNIETKLHVSGHSNNSELGTVIKSLKPKYLIPIHGNFDMLNAHKKIGLDNGLKNENIFVLSNGDNLEITSQEAKI
;
A
#
# COMPACT_ATOMS: atom_id res chain seq x y z
N MET A 1 -15.23 23.21 24.79
CA MET A 1 -13.84 23.16 24.25
C MET A 1 -13.89 22.21 23.05
N GLU A 2 -13.21 22.52 21.92
CA GLU A 2 -13.16 21.58 20.81
C GLU A 2 -12.41 20.30 21.24
N LYS A 3 -13.05 19.16 20.98
CA LYS A 3 -12.53 17.84 21.31
C LYS A 3 -12.68 16.94 20.09
N ILE A 4 -11.63 16.22 19.76
CA ILE A 4 -11.65 15.12 18.81
C ILE A 4 -11.49 13.80 19.56
N LYS A 5 -12.00 12.72 18.98
CA LYS A 5 -11.78 11.37 19.47
C LYS A 5 -11.29 10.49 18.34
N ILE A 6 -10.27 9.71 18.60
CA ILE A 6 -9.67 8.74 17.69
C ILE A 6 -9.90 7.35 18.26
N THR A 7 -10.54 6.48 17.46
CA THR A 7 -10.84 5.10 17.86
C THR A 7 -10.43 4.17 16.72
N PRO A 8 -9.31 3.45 16.84
CA PRO A 8 -8.96 2.42 15.88
C PRO A 8 -9.87 1.20 16.05
N LEU A 9 -10.40 0.66 14.96
CA LEU A 9 -11.13 -0.60 14.94
C LEU A 9 -10.32 -1.72 14.24
N GLY A 10 -9.20 -1.36 13.62
CA GLY A 10 -8.27 -2.27 12.98
C GLY A 10 -6.94 -1.61 12.68
N GLY A 11 -5.90 -2.41 12.43
CA GLY A 11 -4.56 -1.94 12.06
C GLY A 11 -3.61 -1.67 13.23
N LEU A 12 -4.05 -1.79 14.49
CA LEU A 12 -3.22 -1.62 15.67
C LEU A 12 -3.11 -2.94 16.45
N GLY A 13 -1.88 -3.29 16.85
CA GLY A 13 -1.56 -4.61 17.41
C GLY A 13 -1.53 -5.73 16.35
N GLU A 14 -1.71 -5.38 15.10
CA GLU A 14 -1.74 -6.28 13.95
C GLU A 14 -1.39 -5.53 12.66
N VAL A 15 -1.05 -6.26 11.59
CA VAL A 15 -0.87 -5.69 10.25
C VAL A 15 -2.10 -6.02 9.40
N GLY A 16 -2.70 -5.01 8.78
CA GLY A 16 -3.89 -5.12 7.94
C GLY A 16 -5.19 -4.71 8.64
N LYS A 17 -6.30 -4.80 7.94
CA LYS A 17 -7.67 -4.35 8.27
C LYS A 17 -7.74 -2.94 8.87
N ASN A 18 -6.97 -2.02 8.28
CA ASN A 18 -6.92 -0.63 8.74
C ASN A 18 -8.31 0.01 8.69
N LEU A 19 -8.79 0.47 9.83
CA LEU A 19 -10.01 1.23 9.98
C LEU A 19 -9.92 2.07 11.25
N LEU A 20 -9.97 3.38 11.08
CA LEU A 20 -9.87 4.32 12.17
C LEU A 20 -11.08 5.27 12.16
N LEU A 21 -11.68 5.47 13.31
CA LEU A 21 -12.74 6.45 13.50
C LEU A 21 -12.15 7.78 13.97
N PHE A 22 -12.48 8.83 13.25
CA PHE A 22 -12.21 10.22 13.62
C PHE A 22 -13.53 10.88 13.97
N GLU A 23 -13.73 11.19 15.27
CA GLU A 23 -14.94 11.82 15.75
C GLU A 23 -14.67 13.29 16.14
N ILE A 24 -15.52 14.18 15.66
CA ILE A 24 -15.54 15.60 16.02
C ILE A 24 -17.00 16.08 16.14
N ASN A 25 -17.35 16.74 17.24
CA ASN A 25 -18.71 17.25 17.48
C ASN A 25 -19.81 16.20 17.24
N SER A 26 -19.61 14.98 17.74
CA SER A 26 -20.50 13.82 17.59
C SER A 26 -20.72 13.34 16.16
N ARG A 27 -19.91 13.79 15.18
CA ARG A 27 -19.85 13.28 13.82
C ARG A 27 -18.65 12.41 13.65
N ILE A 28 -18.84 11.29 12.99
CA ILE A 28 -17.78 10.29 12.79
C ILE A 28 -17.43 10.22 11.32
N TYR A 29 -16.14 10.21 11.05
CA TYR A 29 -15.56 9.94 9.75
C TYR A 29 -14.64 8.73 9.85
N ILE A 30 -14.68 7.87 8.87
CA ILE A 30 -13.86 6.65 8.82
C ILE A 30 -12.63 6.96 7.97
N ILE A 31 -11.45 6.60 8.44
CA ILE A 31 -10.22 6.61 7.66
C ILE A 31 -9.86 5.17 7.35
N ASP A 32 -9.87 4.84 6.06
CA ASP A 32 -9.68 3.52 5.48
C ASP A 32 -10.75 2.48 5.89
N ALA A 33 -10.81 1.37 5.15
CA ALA A 33 -11.77 0.28 5.33
C ALA A 33 -11.16 -1.03 4.83
N GLY A 34 -10.13 -1.49 5.53
CA GLY A 34 -9.28 -2.59 5.11
C GLY A 34 -9.77 -3.98 5.51
N ILE A 35 -9.08 -4.98 4.97
CA ILE A 35 -9.13 -6.37 5.42
C ILE A 35 -7.75 -6.81 5.88
N LYS A 36 -7.71 -7.91 6.62
CA LYS A 36 -6.49 -8.66 6.90
C LYS A 36 -6.65 -10.06 6.32
N PHE A 37 -5.69 -10.51 5.52
CA PHE A 37 -5.69 -11.90 5.05
C PHE A 37 -5.45 -12.85 6.21
N SER A 38 -6.20 -13.94 6.23
CA SER A 38 -6.06 -14.97 7.26
C SER A 38 -4.91 -15.91 6.95
N SER A 39 -4.26 -16.41 8.00
CA SER A 39 -3.34 -17.56 7.90
C SER A 39 -4.09 -18.90 7.89
N ASP A 40 -5.36 -18.91 8.32
CA ASP A 40 -6.22 -20.08 8.26
C ASP A 40 -6.70 -20.27 6.81
N PRO A 41 -6.45 -21.45 6.19
CA PRO A 41 -6.84 -21.72 4.81
C PRO A 41 -8.36 -21.76 4.58
N GLU A 42 -9.17 -21.91 5.63
CA GLU A 42 -10.64 -21.90 5.53
C GLU A 42 -11.23 -20.49 5.60
N ILE A 43 -10.41 -19.49 5.94
CA ILE A 43 -10.83 -18.09 6.09
C ILE A 43 -10.07 -17.22 5.08
N ASP A 44 -10.76 -16.63 4.14
CA ASP A 44 -10.13 -15.75 3.14
C ASP A 44 -9.55 -14.47 3.76
N TYR A 45 -10.33 -13.81 4.62
CA TYR A 45 -9.95 -12.55 5.25
C TYR A 45 -10.74 -12.25 6.53
N ILE A 46 -10.18 -11.36 7.34
CA ILE A 46 -10.75 -10.87 8.59
C ILE A 46 -11.11 -9.40 8.43
N LEU A 47 -12.25 -8.99 8.96
CA LEU A 47 -12.74 -7.61 8.98
C LEU A 47 -12.56 -6.97 10.36
N PRO A 48 -12.57 -5.64 10.46
CA PRO A 48 -12.83 -4.94 11.71
C PRO A 48 -14.21 -5.29 12.29
N ASP A 49 -14.45 -4.91 13.53
CA ASP A 49 -15.76 -5.09 14.17
C ASP A 49 -16.82 -4.18 13.49
N LEU A 50 -17.67 -4.81 12.67
CA LEU A 50 -18.74 -4.11 11.95
C LEU A 50 -19.99 -3.91 12.80
N ASP A 51 -20.22 -4.72 13.83
CA ASP A 51 -21.38 -4.63 14.71
C ASP A 51 -21.35 -3.31 15.49
N TYR A 52 -20.17 -2.90 15.92
CA TYR A 52 -20.00 -1.58 16.53
C TYR A 52 -20.32 -0.45 15.54
N LEU A 53 -19.87 -0.55 14.31
CA LEU A 53 -20.18 0.44 13.26
C LEU A 53 -21.67 0.53 12.97
N GLU A 54 -22.40 -0.59 13.01
CA GLU A 54 -23.83 -0.60 12.80
C GLU A 54 -24.61 0.13 13.91
N GLN A 55 -24.12 0.03 15.15
CA GLN A 55 -24.71 0.76 16.29
C GLN A 55 -24.55 2.28 16.18
N ILE A 56 -23.45 2.74 15.58
CA ILE A 56 -23.12 4.17 15.45
C ILE A 56 -23.40 4.73 14.05
N LYS A 57 -23.97 3.97 13.13
CA LYS A 57 -24.12 4.31 11.71
C LYS A 57 -24.71 5.69 11.44
N ASN A 58 -25.67 6.12 12.26
CA ASN A 58 -26.33 7.41 12.12
C ASN A 58 -25.43 8.62 12.42
N LYS A 59 -24.23 8.39 13.00
CA LYS A 59 -23.23 9.43 13.27
C LYS A 59 -22.15 9.47 12.22
N VAL A 60 -22.03 8.44 11.38
CA VAL A 60 -21.01 8.35 10.33
C VAL A 60 -21.43 9.23 9.15
N GLU A 61 -20.55 10.16 8.74
CA GLU A 61 -20.83 11.12 7.68
C GLU A 61 -19.97 10.94 6.42
N GLY A 62 -18.92 10.13 6.47
CA GLY A 62 -18.06 9.89 5.30
C GLY A 62 -16.91 8.95 5.57
N ILE A 63 -16.31 8.48 4.48
CA ILE A 63 -15.13 7.61 4.50
C ILE A 63 -14.03 8.28 3.68
N PHE A 64 -12.84 8.39 4.25
CA PHE A 64 -11.64 8.95 3.64
C PHE A 64 -10.64 7.83 3.38
N ILE A 65 -10.25 7.65 2.15
CA ILE A 65 -9.31 6.59 1.75
C ILE A 65 -7.94 7.19 1.48
N THR A 66 -6.91 6.56 2.01
CA THR A 66 -5.51 6.96 1.81
C THR A 66 -4.96 6.41 0.49
N HIS A 67 -5.17 5.14 0.20
CA HIS A 67 -4.68 4.48 -1.03
C HIS A 67 -5.43 3.17 -1.32
N GLY A 68 -5.04 2.47 -2.40
CA GLY A 68 -5.80 1.37 -2.97
C GLY A 68 -5.36 -0.05 -2.60
N HIS A 69 -4.60 -0.27 -1.51
CA HIS A 69 -4.29 -1.61 -1.05
C HIS A 69 -5.46 -2.28 -0.33
N GLU A 70 -5.49 -3.62 -0.33
CA GLU A 70 -6.60 -4.39 0.25
C GLU A 70 -6.77 -4.19 1.75
N ASP A 71 -5.69 -3.99 2.47
CA ASP A 71 -5.69 -3.68 3.89
C ASP A 71 -6.16 -2.26 4.24
N HIS A 72 -6.50 -1.45 3.20
CA HIS A 72 -7.11 -0.12 3.31
C HIS A 72 -8.47 0.01 2.60
N ILE A 73 -8.75 -0.82 1.58
CA ILE A 73 -10.04 -0.75 0.86
C ILE A 73 -10.78 -2.09 0.75
N GLY A 74 -10.18 -3.19 1.22
CA GLY A 74 -10.73 -4.53 1.02
C GLY A 74 -12.09 -4.74 1.67
N GLY A 75 -12.34 -4.12 2.81
CA GLY A 75 -13.58 -4.18 3.57
C GLY A 75 -14.68 -3.23 3.12
N ILE A 76 -14.40 -2.32 2.19
CA ILE A 76 -15.31 -1.23 1.81
C ILE A 76 -16.68 -1.72 1.34
N SER A 77 -16.76 -2.87 0.67
CA SER A 77 -18.01 -3.47 0.22
C SER A 77 -18.94 -3.87 1.37
N LYS A 78 -18.37 -4.12 2.55
CA LYS A 78 -19.11 -4.49 3.75
C LYS A 78 -19.65 -3.29 4.52
N LEU A 79 -19.19 -2.09 4.18
CA LEU A 79 -19.65 -0.82 4.77
C LEU A 79 -20.80 -0.18 3.99
N GLY A 80 -21.35 -0.85 2.98
CA GLY A 80 -22.44 -0.32 2.16
C GLY A 80 -23.70 0.08 2.93
N PHE A 81 -23.93 -0.51 4.11
CA PHE A 81 -25.05 -0.17 5.01
C PHE A 81 -24.95 1.25 5.59
N LEU A 82 -23.75 1.85 5.63
CA LEU A 82 -23.56 3.23 6.09
C LEU A 82 -24.16 4.25 5.10
N ASN A 83 -24.18 3.93 3.81
CA ASN A 83 -24.70 4.79 2.74
C ASN A 83 -24.16 6.23 2.78
N VAL A 84 -22.87 6.40 3.00
CA VAL A 84 -22.18 7.69 3.14
C VAL A 84 -21.19 7.94 2.00
N PRO A 85 -20.81 9.20 1.71
CA PRO A 85 -19.81 9.52 0.70
C PRO A 85 -18.45 8.89 1.00
N ILE A 86 -17.79 8.38 -0.06
CA ILE A 86 -16.44 7.78 -0.02
C ILE A 86 -15.51 8.67 -0.84
N TYR A 87 -14.58 9.32 -0.18
CA TYR A 87 -13.58 10.21 -0.78
C TYR A 87 -12.27 9.46 -0.94
N SER A 88 -11.77 9.35 -2.16
CA SER A 88 -10.60 8.52 -2.44
C SER A 88 -9.74 9.05 -3.59
N PRO A 89 -8.41 8.77 -3.58
CA PRO A 89 -7.54 9.02 -4.72
C PRO A 89 -8.03 8.29 -5.98
N PRO A 90 -7.66 8.77 -7.18
CA PRO A 90 -8.21 8.26 -8.45
C PRO A 90 -8.06 6.75 -8.65
N LEU A 91 -6.87 6.20 -8.39
CA LEU A 91 -6.63 4.76 -8.53
C LEU A 91 -7.44 3.95 -7.51
N ALA A 92 -7.41 4.36 -6.24
CA ALA A 92 -8.20 3.73 -5.18
C ALA A 92 -9.70 3.76 -5.52
N LYS A 93 -10.22 4.87 -6.04
CA LYS A 93 -11.61 4.99 -6.48
C LYS A 93 -11.98 3.95 -7.54
N GLU A 94 -11.17 3.78 -8.57
CA GLU A 94 -11.45 2.79 -9.64
C GLU A 94 -11.34 1.33 -9.12
N LEU A 95 -10.49 1.08 -8.13
CA LEU A 95 -10.42 -0.21 -7.44
C LEU A 95 -11.67 -0.46 -6.59
N ILE A 96 -12.09 0.51 -5.79
CA ILE A 96 -13.31 0.47 -4.96
C ILE A 96 -14.56 0.27 -5.81
N LYS A 97 -14.66 0.96 -6.94
CA LYS A 97 -15.79 0.86 -7.89
C LYS A 97 -16.07 -0.57 -8.36
N LYS A 98 -15.07 -1.46 -8.29
CA LYS A 98 -15.21 -2.88 -8.61
C LYS A 98 -15.66 -3.74 -7.44
N LYS A 99 -15.55 -3.22 -6.22
CA LYS A 99 -15.87 -3.92 -4.97
C LYS A 99 -17.30 -3.64 -4.48
N ILE A 100 -17.79 -2.42 -4.72
CA ILE A 100 -19.13 -2.00 -4.28
C ILE A 100 -20.20 -2.29 -5.31
N LEU A 101 -21.45 -2.33 -4.88
CA LEU A 101 -22.61 -2.51 -5.75
C LEU A 101 -22.78 -1.33 -6.73
N ARG A 102 -23.44 -1.56 -7.86
CA ARG A 102 -23.60 -0.54 -8.91
C ARG A 102 -24.39 0.68 -8.45
N ASP A 103 -25.42 0.47 -7.66
CA ASP A 103 -26.26 1.50 -7.07
C ASP A 103 -25.52 2.35 -6.01
N GLN A 104 -24.50 1.80 -5.37
CA GLN A 104 -23.65 2.52 -4.41
C GLN A 104 -22.56 3.39 -5.05
N ARG A 105 -22.32 3.28 -6.36
CA ARG A 105 -21.23 4.02 -7.04
C ARG A 105 -21.39 5.52 -7.01
N HIS A 106 -22.60 6.04 -6.79
CA HIS A 106 -22.86 7.46 -6.61
C HIS A 106 -22.26 8.04 -5.31
N LEU A 107 -21.93 7.17 -4.34
CA LEU A 107 -21.26 7.55 -3.10
C LEU A 107 -19.77 7.88 -3.32
N LEU A 108 -19.15 7.38 -4.39
CA LEU A 108 -17.74 7.67 -4.71
C LEU A 108 -17.57 9.13 -5.12
N LYS A 109 -16.73 9.85 -4.38
CA LYS A 109 -16.42 11.26 -4.63
C LYS A 109 -14.98 11.40 -5.13
N ASP A 110 -14.80 12.26 -6.13
CA ASP A 110 -13.49 12.60 -6.63
C ASP A 110 -12.77 13.53 -5.66
N ILE A 111 -11.54 13.19 -5.31
CA ILE A 111 -10.63 14.12 -4.65
C ILE A 111 -9.59 14.61 -5.65
N GLN A 112 -9.09 15.81 -5.40
CA GLN A 112 -7.90 16.32 -6.05
C GLN A 112 -6.81 16.42 -5.00
N ILE A 113 -5.67 15.77 -5.27
CA ILE A 113 -4.51 15.79 -4.37
C ILE A 113 -4.06 17.24 -4.18
N ASN A 114 -3.70 17.61 -2.96
CA ASN A 114 -3.34 18.96 -2.51
C ASN A 114 -4.48 20.01 -2.57
N LYS A 115 -5.72 19.60 -2.86
CA LYS A 115 -6.87 20.50 -2.74
C LYS A 115 -7.53 20.35 -1.38
N ILE A 116 -7.97 21.47 -0.83
CA ILE A 116 -8.71 21.52 0.43
C ILE A 116 -10.18 21.22 0.18
N PHE A 117 -10.72 20.28 0.96
CA PHE A 117 -12.14 20.00 1.04
C PHE A 117 -12.68 20.50 2.37
N HIS A 118 -13.80 21.20 2.31
CA HIS A 118 -14.41 21.84 3.47
C HIS A 118 -15.55 20.97 4.01
N PHE A 119 -15.44 20.61 5.28
CA PHE A 119 -16.51 19.97 6.06
C PHE A 119 -16.98 20.94 7.13
N LYS A 120 -18.09 20.62 7.78
CA LYS A 120 -18.71 21.53 8.77
C LYS A 120 -17.77 21.90 9.91
N ASP A 121 -16.98 20.95 10.39
CA ASP A 121 -16.18 21.10 11.61
C ASP A 121 -14.68 21.16 11.33
N PHE A 122 -14.22 20.82 10.12
CA PHE A 122 -12.81 20.79 9.74
C PHE A 122 -12.63 20.93 8.24
N ASN A 123 -11.40 21.15 7.85
CA ASN A 123 -10.92 21.05 6.47
C ASN A 123 -10.01 19.83 6.35
N ILE A 124 -10.03 19.17 5.20
CA ILE A 124 -9.15 18.04 4.91
C ILE A 124 -8.50 18.22 3.54
N SER A 125 -7.24 17.81 3.43
CA SER A 125 -6.54 17.67 2.16
C SER A 125 -5.77 16.35 2.13
N TRP A 126 -5.68 15.78 0.92
CA TRP A 126 -4.82 14.63 0.63
C TRP A 126 -3.49 15.14 0.11
N PHE A 127 -2.39 14.81 0.75
CA PHE A 127 -1.05 15.12 0.27
C PHE A 127 -0.35 13.86 -0.25
N PRO A 128 0.43 13.94 -1.33
CA PRO A 128 1.01 12.76 -1.95
C PRO A 128 2.13 12.20 -1.09
N VAL A 129 2.18 10.88 -0.99
CA VAL A 129 3.27 10.12 -0.38
C VAL A 129 3.78 9.06 -1.36
N VAL A 130 5.04 8.67 -1.23
CA VAL A 130 5.58 7.54 -1.97
C VAL A 130 5.22 6.26 -1.25
N HIS A 131 4.61 5.32 -1.97
CA HIS A 131 4.31 3.99 -1.49
C HIS A 131 4.43 2.98 -2.65
N SER A 132 4.12 1.71 -2.40
CA SER A 132 4.23 0.65 -3.41
C SER A 132 3.11 0.67 -4.46
N ILE A 133 2.04 1.44 -4.25
CA ILE A 133 0.96 1.66 -5.21
C ILE A 133 0.86 3.16 -5.54
N PRO A 134 0.60 3.54 -6.81
CA PRO A 134 0.42 4.94 -7.20
C PRO A 134 -0.74 5.62 -6.45
N ASP A 135 -0.74 6.96 -6.47
CA ASP A 135 -1.74 7.83 -5.86
C ASP A 135 -1.91 7.68 -4.33
N SER A 136 -0.93 7.07 -3.66
CA SER A 136 -0.94 7.00 -2.19
C SER A 136 -0.84 8.38 -1.58
N CYS A 137 -1.65 8.61 -0.55
CA CYS A 137 -1.78 9.89 0.12
C CYS A 137 -1.76 9.75 1.64
N GLY A 138 -1.17 10.75 2.29
CA GLY A 138 -1.49 11.08 3.66
C GLY A 138 -2.65 12.08 3.72
N LEU A 139 -3.19 12.29 4.91
CA LEU A 139 -4.29 13.22 5.18
C LEU A 139 -3.81 14.33 6.11
N LEU A 140 -4.12 15.57 5.74
CA LEU A 140 -3.99 16.72 6.63
C LEU A 140 -5.40 17.20 7.00
N ILE A 141 -5.78 17.00 8.26
CA ILE A 141 -7.06 17.40 8.84
C ILE A 141 -6.84 18.63 9.72
N ARG A 142 -7.53 19.72 9.42
CA ARG A 142 -7.40 20.99 10.13
C ARG A 142 -8.75 21.36 10.73
N THR A 143 -8.83 21.30 12.05
CA THR A 143 -9.97 21.81 12.81
C THR A 143 -9.75 23.29 13.16
N LYS A 144 -10.62 23.89 13.96
CA LYS A 144 -10.41 25.28 14.44
C LYS A 144 -9.18 25.44 15.33
N LYS A 145 -8.74 24.36 16.01
CA LYS A 145 -7.68 24.42 17.03
C LYS A 145 -6.53 23.45 16.81
N LEU A 146 -6.74 22.39 16.04
CA LEU A 146 -5.80 21.28 15.88
C LEU A 146 -5.47 21.03 14.41
N ASN A 147 -4.18 20.77 14.15
CA ASN A 147 -3.68 20.22 12.89
C ASN A 147 -3.29 18.77 13.11
N ILE A 148 -3.91 17.86 12.38
CA ILE A 148 -3.75 16.42 12.50
C ILE A 148 -3.20 15.90 11.19
N ILE A 149 -2.11 15.17 11.25
CA ILE A 149 -1.50 14.50 10.09
C ILE A 149 -1.66 12.99 10.27
N HIS A 150 -2.25 12.34 9.28
CA HIS A 150 -2.25 10.89 9.12
C HIS A 150 -1.37 10.58 7.91
N THR A 151 -0.28 9.85 8.10
CA THR A 151 0.70 9.65 7.02
C THR A 151 0.17 8.81 5.87
N GLY A 152 -0.87 7.98 6.11
CA GLY A 152 -1.08 6.81 5.27
C GLY A 152 0.15 5.92 5.32
N ASP A 153 0.24 4.97 4.41
CA ASP A 153 1.43 4.16 4.23
C ASP A 153 2.42 4.90 3.36
N PHE A 154 3.66 5.02 3.81
CA PHE A 154 4.62 5.85 3.12
C PHE A 154 6.07 5.38 3.28
N ARG A 155 6.89 5.81 2.35
CA ARG A 155 8.36 5.78 2.44
C ARG A 155 8.98 7.02 1.80
N PHE A 156 10.26 7.19 1.99
CA PHE A 156 11.04 8.14 1.22
C PHE A 156 11.70 7.46 0.02
N ASP A 157 11.63 8.12 -1.14
CA ASP A 157 12.43 7.74 -2.31
C ASP A 157 12.84 8.99 -3.08
N LYS A 158 14.13 9.23 -3.18
CA LYS A 158 14.66 10.42 -3.89
C LYS A 158 14.34 10.42 -5.38
N LYS A 159 14.03 9.27 -5.97
CA LYS A 159 13.76 9.08 -7.40
C LYS A 159 12.62 8.09 -7.62
N PRO A 160 11.40 8.39 -7.13
CA PRO A 160 10.27 7.48 -7.27
C PRO A 160 9.90 7.32 -8.75
N ILE A 161 9.31 6.19 -9.09
CA ILE A 161 8.83 5.90 -10.46
C ILE A 161 7.63 6.77 -10.80
N PHE A 162 6.77 7.02 -9.81
CA PHE A 162 5.60 7.88 -9.96
C PHE A 162 5.63 9.02 -8.93
N GLY A 163 5.10 10.18 -9.34
CA GLY A 163 4.92 11.31 -8.44
C GLY A 163 6.23 11.98 -8.02
N LYS A 164 6.21 12.54 -6.82
CA LYS A 164 7.35 13.22 -6.19
C LYS A 164 7.64 12.57 -4.84
N ASN A 165 8.86 12.75 -4.33
CA ASN A 165 9.22 12.29 -3.00
C ASN A 165 8.28 12.85 -1.92
N THR A 166 7.99 12.04 -0.91
CA THR A 166 7.24 12.47 0.29
C THR A 166 7.93 13.65 0.96
N ASN A 167 7.20 14.71 1.22
CA ASN A 167 7.77 15.98 1.73
C ASN A 167 6.99 16.51 2.95
N PHE A 168 7.30 15.99 4.13
CA PHE A 168 6.68 16.44 5.37
C PHE A 168 7.09 17.86 5.79
N GLU A 169 8.24 18.37 5.36
CA GLU A 169 8.61 19.76 5.62
C GLU A 169 7.69 20.75 4.92
N ALA A 170 7.25 20.43 3.69
CA ALA A 170 6.28 21.26 2.98
C ALA A 170 4.93 21.27 3.71
N ILE A 171 4.48 20.10 4.19
CA ILE A 171 3.24 19.97 4.98
C ILE A 171 3.38 20.76 6.29
N ASN A 172 4.52 20.68 6.97
CA ASN A 172 4.75 21.42 8.22
C ASN A 172 4.68 22.94 8.01
N ARG A 173 5.24 23.44 6.89
CA ARG A 173 5.10 24.87 6.53
C ARG A 173 3.65 25.27 6.27
N GLU A 174 2.85 24.40 5.64
CA GLU A 174 1.42 24.66 5.36
C GLU A 174 0.60 24.86 6.64
N ILE A 175 1.00 24.21 7.74
CA ILE A 175 0.36 24.33 9.06
C ILE A 175 1.12 25.27 10.02
N ASN A 176 1.96 26.17 9.49
CA ASN A 176 2.75 27.11 10.25
C ASN A 176 3.63 26.47 11.33
N ASN A 177 4.21 25.31 11.02
CA ASN A 177 5.04 24.49 11.93
C ASN A 177 4.32 24.08 13.22
N LYS A 178 3.03 23.87 13.15
CA LYS A 178 2.21 23.45 14.27
C LYS A 178 1.51 22.12 13.98
N CYS A 179 2.19 21.01 14.15
CA CYS A 179 1.61 19.68 14.12
C CYS A 179 1.12 19.30 15.52
N ASP A 180 -0.19 19.26 15.75
CA ASP A 180 -0.73 18.89 17.07
C ASP A 180 -0.78 17.37 17.24
N VAL A 181 -1.15 16.62 16.19
CA VAL A 181 -1.27 15.16 16.22
C VAL A 181 -0.64 14.55 14.98
N LEU A 182 0.21 13.56 15.16
CA LEU A 182 0.78 12.73 14.10
C LEU A 182 0.34 11.28 14.29
N LEU A 183 -0.47 10.77 13.36
CA LEU A 183 -0.73 9.34 13.22
C LEU A 183 0.20 8.81 12.14
N SER A 184 1.13 7.93 12.49
CA SER A 184 2.22 7.55 11.58
C SER A 184 2.39 6.05 11.45
N ASP A 185 2.51 5.58 10.20
CA ASP A 185 2.80 4.21 9.82
C ASP A 185 4.00 3.64 10.59
N SER A 186 3.86 2.44 11.13
CA SER A 186 4.87 1.79 11.97
C SER A 186 5.41 0.48 11.41
N THR A 187 4.95 0.06 10.24
CA THR A 187 5.20 -1.28 9.67
C THR A 187 6.69 -1.66 9.67
N ASN A 188 7.57 -0.72 9.34
CA ASN A 188 9.01 -0.95 9.29
C ASN A 188 9.79 -0.25 10.44
N ALA A 189 9.15 0.10 11.54
CA ALA A 189 9.81 0.77 12.68
C ALA A 189 10.99 -0.03 13.27
N MET A 190 10.97 -1.36 13.11
CA MET A 190 12.03 -2.28 13.56
C MET A 190 13.13 -2.50 12.52
N ILE A 191 13.04 -1.90 11.33
CA ILE A 191 14.04 -2.07 10.27
C ILE A 191 15.07 -0.95 10.36
N TYR A 192 16.31 -1.31 10.65
CA TYR A 192 17.43 -0.37 10.83
C TYR A 192 18.29 -0.19 9.59
N THR A 193 18.12 -1.06 8.59
CA THR A 193 18.87 -0.98 7.34
C THR A 193 18.34 0.15 6.46
N GLU A 194 19.25 0.85 5.77
CA GLU A 194 18.85 1.87 4.81
C GLU A 194 18.02 1.27 3.67
N SER A 195 16.94 1.96 3.32
CA SER A 195 16.16 1.63 2.13
C SER A 195 16.88 2.12 0.86
N PHE A 196 16.73 1.37 -0.23
CA PHE A 196 17.24 1.81 -1.53
C PHE A 196 16.09 2.31 -2.41
N SER A 197 16.44 3.17 -3.39
CA SER A 197 15.45 3.65 -4.35
C SER A 197 14.93 2.53 -5.26
N GLU A 198 13.66 2.57 -5.63
CA GLU A 198 13.09 1.67 -6.65
C GLU A 198 13.90 1.67 -7.95
N LYS A 199 14.59 2.75 -8.25
CA LYS A 199 15.47 2.86 -9.43
C LYS A 199 16.63 1.85 -9.43
N GLU A 200 17.02 1.33 -8.29
CA GLU A 200 18.03 0.26 -8.21
C GLU A 200 17.48 -1.07 -8.75
N ILE A 201 16.18 -1.30 -8.64
CA ILE A 201 15.52 -2.48 -9.22
C ILE A 201 15.52 -2.39 -10.74
N GLU A 202 15.34 -1.19 -11.30
CA GLU A 202 15.45 -0.95 -12.75
C GLU A 202 16.80 -1.41 -13.30
N LYS A 203 17.90 -1.13 -12.59
CA LYS A 203 19.25 -1.60 -12.95
C LYS A 203 19.34 -3.14 -12.94
N THR A 204 18.69 -3.79 -12.00
CA THR A 204 18.63 -5.27 -11.97
C THR A 204 17.88 -5.79 -13.19
N PHE A 205 16.76 -5.19 -13.55
CA PHE A 205 16.02 -5.55 -14.77
C PHE A 205 16.88 -5.33 -16.03
N GLU A 206 17.61 -4.20 -16.14
CA GLU A 206 18.52 -3.93 -17.27
C GLU A 206 19.59 -5.01 -17.44
N ARG A 207 20.15 -5.51 -16.34
CA ARG A 207 21.13 -6.59 -16.36
C ARG A 207 20.52 -7.91 -16.80
N VAL A 208 19.32 -8.25 -16.30
CA VAL A 208 18.66 -9.52 -16.58
C VAL A 208 18.05 -9.54 -17.98
N PHE A 209 17.46 -8.44 -18.46
CA PHE A 209 16.83 -8.38 -19.80
C PHE A 209 17.83 -8.53 -20.95
N LYS A 210 19.11 -8.29 -20.71
CA LYS A 210 20.19 -8.56 -21.66
C LYS A 210 20.50 -10.06 -21.86
N LYS A 211 20.03 -10.91 -20.93
CA LYS A 211 20.24 -12.35 -21.04
C LYS A 211 19.31 -12.91 -22.12
N ASN A 212 19.84 -13.78 -23.00
CA ASN A 212 19.03 -14.46 -24.01
C ASN A 212 18.37 -15.72 -23.41
N LYS A 213 17.42 -15.49 -22.47
CA LYS A 213 16.70 -16.52 -21.73
C LYS A 213 15.26 -16.05 -21.52
N LYS A 214 14.34 -16.99 -21.31
CA LYS A 214 12.99 -16.69 -20.87
C LYS A 214 13.03 -16.09 -19.45
N ILE A 215 12.40 -14.95 -19.29
CA ILE A 215 12.39 -14.20 -18.02
C ILE A 215 10.96 -14.14 -17.50
N ILE A 216 10.78 -14.55 -16.25
CA ILE A 216 9.50 -14.54 -15.55
C ILE A 216 9.68 -13.67 -14.32
N ILE A 217 8.88 -12.59 -14.18
CA ILE A 217 8.91 -11.68 -13.05
C ILE A 217 7.62 -11.87 -12.25
N CYS A 218 7.76 -12.38 -11.04
CA CYS A 218 6.63 -12.54 -10.13
C CYS A 218 6.55 -11.36 -9.17
N THR A 219 5.36 -10.73 -9.08
CA THR A 219 5.13 -9.54 -8.25
C THR A 219 3.69 -9.47 -7.76
N PHE A 220 3.40 -8.60 -6.78
CA PHE A 220 2.04 -8.28 -6.41
C PHE A 220 1.29 -7.60 -7.55
N ALA A 221 0.01 -7.89 -7.68
CA ALA A 221 -0.82 -7.30 -8.73
C ALA A 221 -1.01 -5.77 -8.57
N SER A 222 -0.77 -5.23 -7.37
CA SER A 222 -0.80 -3.80 -7.04
C SER A 222 0.50 -3.05 -7.35
N GLN A 223 1.59 -3.76 -7.64
CA GLN A 223 2.94 -3.19 -7.92
C GLN A 223 3.02 -2.57 -9.32
N ILE A 224 2.24 -1.50 -9.55
CA ILE A 224 2.15 -0.83 -10.85
C ILE A 224 3.48 -0.17 -11.24
N SER A 225 4.24 0.33 -10.27
CA SER A 225 5.58 0.89 -10.50
C SER A 225 6.52 -0.13 -11.15
N ARG A 226 6.42 -1.39 -10.76
CA ARG A 226 7.22 -2.49 -11.30
C ARG A 226 6.95 -2.74 -12.78
N ILE A 227 5.67 -2.63 -13.18
CA ILE A 227 5.27 -2.76 -14.58
C ILE A 227 5.83 -1.59 -15.40
N GLN A 228 5.73 -0.35 -14.91
CA GLN A 228 6.30 0.81 -15.61
C GLN A 228 7.82 0.72 -15.75
N MET A 229 8.53 0.30 -14.70
CA MET A 229 9.97 0.05 -14.79
C MET A 229 10.31 -0.96 -15.89
N ALA A 230 9.60 -2.08 -15.91
CA ALA A 230 9.85 -3.11 -16.89
C ALA A 230 9.56 -2.64 -18.32
N ILE A 231 8.51 -1.83 -18.54
CA ILE A 231 8.23 -1.19 -19.84
C ILE A 231 9.41 -0.32 -20.25
N ASN A 232 9.94 0.50 -19.34
CA ASN A 232 11.07 1.38 -19.60
C ASN A 232 12.34 0.58 -19.98
N VAL A 233 12.60 -0.52 -19.27
CA VAL A 233 13.76 -1.38 -19.56
C VAL A 233 13.56 -2.19 -20.84
N ALA A 234 12.38 -2.75 -21.06
CA ALA A 234 12.06 -3.55 -22.24
C ALA A 234 12.23 -2.75 -23.54
N LYS A 235 11.80 -1.47 -23.52
CA LYS A 235 12.04 -0.55 -24.62
C LYS A 235 13.53 -0.43 -24.98
N ARG A 236 14.41 -0.32 -23.98
CA ARG A 236 15.87 -0.17 -24.18
C ARG A 236 16.56 -1.49 -24.55
N SER A 237 15.91 -2.62 -24.31
CA SER A 237 16.46 -3.98 -24.48
C SER A 237 15.81 -4.74 -25.63
N ASP A 238 15.00 -4.07 -26.45
CA ASP A 238 14.19 -4.69 -27.54
C ASP A 238 13.39 -5.91 -27.07
N LYS A 239 12.89 -5.88 -25.83
CA LYS A 239 12.05 -6.93 -25.27
C LYS A 239 10.59 -6.51 -25.31
N LYS A 240 9.69 -7.49 -25.34
CA LYS A 240 8.25 -7.30 -25.17
C LYS A 240 7.81 -7.83 -23.81
N ILE A 241 6.68 -7.35 -23.31
CA ILE A 241 6.14 -7.75 -22.01
C ILE A 241 4.76 -8.36 -22.18
N VAL A 242 4.53 -9.47 -21.52
CA VAL A 242 3.23 -10.13 -21.39
C VAL A 242 2.84 -10.20 -19.92
N LEU A 243 1.65 -9.69 -19.57
CA LEU A 243 1.10 -9.79 -18.22
C LEU A 243 0.15 -10.98 -18.14
N LEU A 244 0.41 -11.87 -17.19
CA LEU A 244 -0.36 -13.07 -16.90
C LEU A 244 -0.99 -12.97 -15.51
N GLY A 245 -2.30 -13.16 -15.44
CA GLY A 245 -3.11 -13.03 -14.24
C GLY A 245 -4.19 -11.96 -14.38
N SER A 246 -5.42 -12.34 -14.06
CA SER A 246 -6.60 -11.47 -14.29
C SER A 246 -6.56 -10.17 -13.49
N THR A 247 -6.10 -10.22 -12.24
CA THR A 247 -5.98 -9.04 -11.36
C THR A 247 -4.92 -8.08 -11.89
N LEU A 248 -3.75 -8.61 -12.31
CA LEU A 248 -2.67 -7.79 -12.87
C LEU A 248 -3.11 -7.06 -14.14
N GLN A 249 -3.82 -7.78 -15.06
CA GLN A 249 -4.37 -7.19 -16.28
C GLN A 249 -5.44 -6.14 -16.01
N LYS A 250 -6.32 -6.39 -15.01
CA LYS A 250 -7.35 -5.42 -14.60
C LYS A 250 -6.72 -4.15 -14.04
N ASN A 251 -5.70 -4.27 -13.20
CA ASN A 251 -5.00 -3.13 -12.60
C ASN A 251 -4.23 -2.34 -13.67
N LEU A 252 -3.57 -3.03 -14.61
CA LEU A 252 -2.96 -2.38 -15.76
C LEU A 252 -3.97 -1.55 -16.57
N LYS A 253 -5.14 -2.13 -16.88
CA LYS A 253 -6.18 -1.43 -17.63
C LYS A 253 -6.65 -0.15 -16.92
N ILE A 254 -6.86 -0.22 -15.59
CA ILE A 254 -7.20 0.96 -14.79
C ILE A 254 -6.09 2.00 -14.89
N SER A 255 -4.84 1.58 -14.65
CA SER A 255 -3.68 2.47 -14.63
C SER A 255 -3.43 3.14 -15.98
N LYS A 256 -3.68 2.45 -17.09
CA LYS A 256 -3.65 3.05 -18.44
C LYS A 256 -4.77 4.09 -18.62
N ASN A 257 -5.99 3.76 -18.20
CA ASN A 257 -7.13 4.69 -18.31
C ASN A 257 -6.93 5.98 -17.50
N LEU A 258 -6.22 5.89 -16.38
CA LEU A 258 -5.85 7.02 -15.53
C LEU A 258 -4.54 7.71 -15.96
N SER A 259 -3.93 7.28 -17.07
CA SER A 259 -2.64 7.80 -17.56
C SER A 259 -1.49 7.67 -16.54
N ILE A 260 -1.59 6.73 -15.60
CA ILE A 260 -0.53 6.40 -14.64
C ILE A 260 0.58 5.62 -15.35
N ILE A 261 0.21 4.65 -16.20
CA ILE A 261 1.17 3.89 -17.02
C ILE A 261 1.24 4.47 -18.42
N SER A 262 2.47 4.70 -18.88
CA SER A 262 2.80 5.08 -20.24
C SER A 262 3.43 3.89 -20.99
N ASP A 263 2.87 3.52 -22.14
CA ASP A 263 3.36 2.47 -23.04
C ASP A 263 3.27 2.96 -24.51
N ASN A 264 3.90 4.09 -24.78
CA ASN A 264 3.87 4.74 -26.11
C ASN A 264 4.54 3.89 -27.19
N ASP A 265 5.47 3.02 -26.82
CA ASP A 265 6.23 2.16 -27.74
C ASP A 265 5.57 0.78 -27.94
N GLN A 266 4.38 0.58 -27.41
CA GLN A 266 3.60 -0.67 -27.53
C GLN A 266 4.42 -1.91 -27.13
N VAL A 267 5.12 -1.81 -26.03
CA VAL A 267 5.95 -2.88 -25.48
C VAL A 267 5.09 -4.00 -24.88
N LEU A 268 3.90 -3.64 -24.37
CA LEU A 268 2.95 -4.57 -23.79
C LEU A 268 2.20 -5.34 -24.89
N LEU A 269 2.35 -6.65 -24.89
CA LEU A 269 1.63 -7.54 -25.81
C LEU A 269 0.35 -8.09 -25.18
N ASN A 270 -0.71 -8.16 -25.98
CA ASN A 270 -1.91 -8.93 -25.65
C ASN A 270 -1.70 -10.40 -26.02
N ILE A 271 -2.07 -11.32 -25.12
CA ILE A 271 -2.05 -12.76 -25.40
C ILE A 271 -3.20 -13.09 -26.33
N LYS A 272 -2.97 -13.02 -27.64
CA LYS A 272 -3.97 -13.43 -28.65
C LYS A 272 -3.55 -14.67 -29.41
N SER A 273 -2.30 -15.16 -29.30
CA SER A 273 -1.84 -16.32 -30.05
C SER A 273 -0.77 -17.11 -29.29
N LYS A 274 -0.73 -18.42 -29.54
CA LYS A 274 0.30 -19.34 -29.03
C LYS A 274 1.72 -18.88 -29.45
N LYS A 275 1.84 -18.31 -30.64
CA LYS A 275 3.09 -17.80 -31.23
C LYS A 275 3.71 -16.64 -30.42
N THR A 276 2.90 -15.88 -29.67
CA THR A 276 3.36 -14.81 -28.77
C THR A 276 4.02 -15.38 -27.49
N LEU A 277 3.65 -16.60 -27.11
CA LEU A 277 4.13 -17.25 -25.88
C LEU A 277 5.43 -18.06 -26.07
N GLU A 278 5.90 -18.23 -27.29
CA GLU A 278 7.09 -19.03 -27.63
C GLU A 278 8.28 -18.15 -28.05
N ASN A 279 8.20 -16.83 -27.87
CA ASN A 279 9.22 -15.89 -28.33
C ASN A 279 10.22 -15.58 -27.21
N ASP A 280 11.50 -15.85 -27.42
CA ASP A 280 12.61 -15.58 -26.47
C ASP A 280 12.80 -14.10 -26.12
N ASN A 281 12.18 -13.19 -26.89
CA ASN A 281 12.21 -11.76 -26.62
C ASN A 281 11.06 -11.28 -25.70
N VAL A 282 10.33 -12.20 -25.06
CA VAL A 282 9.22 -11.86 -24.18
C VAL A 282 9.61 -12.02 -22.70
N VAL A 283 9.27 -11.00 -21.92
CA VAL A 283 9.34 -11.05 -20.46
C VAL A 283 7.92 -11.24 -19.92
N TYR A 284 7.74 -12.22 -19.04
CA TYR A 284 6.45 -12.54 -18.44
C TYR A 284 6.32 -11.93 -17.07
N PHE A 285 5.31 -11.09 -16.87
CA PHE A 285 4.88 -10.66 -15.54
C PHE A 285 3.75 -11.56 -15.07
N VAL A 286 3.92 -12.14 -13.87
CA VAL A 286 2.99 -13.13 -13.33
C VAL A 286 2.59 -12.79 -11.90
N THR A 287 1.40 -13.24 -11.49
CA THR A 287 0.97 -13.28 -10.10
C THR A 287 1.42 -14.57 -9.43
N GLY A 288 1.41 -14.63 -8.08
CA GLY A 288 1.75 -15.84 -7.33
C GLY A 288 2.96 -15.68 -6.43
N SER A 289 3.29 -14.44 -6.07
CA SER A 289 4.44 -14.12 -5.21
C SER A 289 4.27 -14.58 -3.76
N GLN A 290 3.07 -14.97 -3.36
CA GLN A 290 2.75 -15.48 -2.03
C GLN A 290 2.43 -17.00 -2.03
N GLY A 291 2.70 -17.69 -3.14
CA GLY A 291 2.47 -19.13 -3.26
C GLY A 291 0.99 -19.51 -3.39
N GLU A 292 0.11 -18.56 -3.75
CA GLU A 292 -1.33 -18.80 -3.87
C GLU A 292 -1.61 -19.93 -4.87
N GLU A 293 -2.50 -20.84 -4.51
CA GLU A 293 -2.71 -22.12 -5.24
C GLU A 293 -3.10 -21.93 -6.69
N PHE A 294 -4.00 -21.01 -6.97
CA PHE A 294 -4.52 -20.75 -8.32
C PHE A 294 -3.75 -19.65 -9.07
N SER A 295 -2.64 -19.18 -8.50
CA SER A 295 -1.82 -18.15 -9.13
C SER A 295 -1.10 -18.65 -10.38
N VAL A 296 -0.70 -17.70 -11.22
CA VAL A 296 -0.04 -18.02 -12.49
C VAL A 296 1.29 -18.73 -12.24
N LEU A 297 2.15 -18.22 -11.34
CA LEU A 297 3.46 -18.81 -11.07
C LEU A 297 3.33 -20.26 -10.54
N ASN A 298 2.41 -20.49 -9.59
CA ASN A 298 2.18 -21.83 -9.04
C ASN A 298 1.70 -22.81 -10.11
N ARG A 299 0.78 -22.40 -10.98
CA ARG A 299 0.30 -23.22 -12.10
C ARG A 299 1.39 -23.47 -13.14
N MET A 300 2.25 -22.47 -13.45
CA MET A 300 3.39 -22.64 -14.35
C MET A 300 4.41 -23.65 -13.77
N SER A 301 4.69 -23.59 -12.46
CA SER A 301 5.61 -24.51 -11.79
C SER A 301 5.10 -25.96 -11.78
N LYS A 302 3.78 -26.17 -11.92
CA LYS A 302 3.12 -27.48 -12.07
C LYS A 302 2.93 -27.90 -13.54
N GLY A 303 3.33 -27.06 -14.49
CA GLY A 303 3.13 -27.32 -15.93
C GLY A 303 1.67 -27.16 -16.41
N ASN A 304 0.79 -26.52 -15.61
CA ASN A 304 -0.66 -26.47 -15.81
C ASN A 304 -1.18 -25.08 -16.25
N TYR A 305 -0.37 -24.28 -16.96
CA TYR A 305 -0.79 -22.94 -17.39
C TYR A 305 -0.69 -22.75 -18.89
N ASN A 306 -1.77 -22.99 -19.64
CA ASN A 306 -1.95 -22.65 -21.06
C ASN A 306 -0.74 -23.02 -21.97
N ASN A 307 -0.12 -24.16 -21.76
CA ASN A 307 1.11 -24.63 -22.42
C ASN A 307 2.38 -23.78 -22.12
N LEU A 308 2.29 -22.76 -21.30
CA LEU A 308 3.46 -22.02 -20.81
C LEU A 308 4.00 -22.71 -19.57
N LYS A 309 5.21 -23.23 -19.66
CA LYS A 309 5.90 -23.97 -18.61
C LYS A 309 7.17 -23.24 -18.22
N ILE A 310 7.62 -23.49 -17.00
CA ILE A 310 8.97 -23.15 -16.58
C ILE A 310 9.89 -24.28 -17.02
N GLU A 311 10.98 -23.93 -17.68
CA GLU A 311 11.92 -24.88 -18.25
C GLU A 311 13.31 -24.68 -17.67
N LYS A 312 14.20 -25.62 -17.95
CA LYS A 312 15.59 -25.53 -17.55
C LYS A 312 16.20 -24.22 -18.10
N ASP A 313 17.02 -23.59 -17.26
CA ASP A 313 17.71 -22.31 -17.56
C ASP A 313 16.83 -21.07 -17.68
N ASP A 314 15.50 -21.17 -17.50
CA ASP A 314 14.63 -19.98 -17.34
C ASP A 314 15.06 -19.17 -16.11
N ILE A 315 14.78 -17.87 -16.14
CA ILE A 315 15.09 -16.97 -15.04
C ILE A 315 13.78 -16.51 -14.40
N VAL A 316 13.59 -16.82 -13.10
CA VAL A 316 12.46 -16.37 -12.31
C VAL A 316 12.93 -15.33 -11.31
N LEU A 317 12.37 -14.12 -11.39
CA LEU A 317 12.63 -13.02 -10.46
C LEU A 317 11.45 -12.87 -9.49
N MET A 318 11.69 -13.10 -8.20
CA MET A 318 10.71 -12.84 -7.13
C MET A 318 10.81 -11.37 -6.71
N SER A 319 10.00 -10.51 -7.34
CA SER A 319 10.01 -9.05 -7.14
C SER A 319 8.96 -8.61 -6.10
N SER A 320 8.95 -9.30 -4.97
CA SER A 320 8.09 -9.03 -3.81
C SER A 320 8.76 -9.55 -2.54
N SER A 321 8.34 -9.07 -1.37
CA SER A 321 8.60 -9.73 -0.08
C SER A 321 7.61 -10.85 0.15
N VAL A 322 8.00 -11.82 0.97
CA VAL A 322 7.07 -12.81 1.50
C VAL A 322 6.30 -12.18 2.66
N ILE A 323 4.99 -12.27 2.63
CA ILE A 323 4.12 -11.84 3.73
C ILE A 323 4.23 -12.89 4.84
N PRO A 324 4.43 -12.47 6.13
CA PRO A 324 4.45 -13.40 7.24
C PRO A 324 3.26 -14.36 7.25
N GLY A 325 3.55 -15.67 7.39
CA GLY A 325 2.58 -16.76 7.30
C GLY A 325 2.46 -17.44 5.93
N ASN A 326 3.06 -16.89 4.88
CA ASN A 326 3.07 -17.50 3.54
C ASN A 326 4.39 -18.18 3.19
N GLU A 327 5.36 -18.21 4.11
CA GLU A 327 6.73 -18.68 3.87
C GLU A 327 6.73 -20.10 3.28
N GLN A 328 6.00 -21.03 3.90
CA GLN A 328 5.94 -22.42 3.45
C GLN A 328 5.41 -22.53 2.02
N LYS A 329 4.30 -21.86 1.71
CA LYS A 329 3.67 -21.88 0.37
C LYS A 329 4.61 -21.34 -0.70
N VAL A 330 5.32 -20.26 -0.38
CA VAL A 330 6.31 -19.65 -1.29
C VAL A 330 7.49 -20.60 -1.50
N PHE A 331 8.05 -21.16 -0.44
CA PHE A 331 9.16 -22.12 -0.54
C PHE A 331 8.80 -23.37 -1.34
N GLU A 332 7.60 -23.89 -1.21
CA GLU A 332 7.13 -25.04 -2.02
C GLU A 332 7.12 -24.72 -3.52
N VAL A 333 6.66 -23.53 -3.91
CA VAL A 333 6.69 -23.09 -5.32
C VAL A 333 8.12 -22.96 -5.82
N ILE A 334 8.98 -22.34 -5.03
CA ILE A 334 10.41 -22.15 -5.35
C ILE A 334 11.12 -23.48 -5.49
N HIS A 335 10.91 -24.40 -4.56
CA HIS A 335 11.51 -25.74 -4.60
C HIS A 335 11.13 -26.48 -5.89
N ARG A 336 9.86 -26.40 -6.32
CA ARG A 336 9.44 -26.95 -7.61
C ARG A 336 10.15 -26.31 -8.78
N ILE A 337 10.30 -24.97 -8.77
CA ILE A 337 10.98 -24.25 -9.87
C ILE A 337 12.47 -24.63 -9.94
N HIS A 338 13.14 -24.77 -8.81
CA HIS A 338 14.53 -25.31 -8.78
C HIS A 338 14.61 -26.73 -9.30
N GLY A 339 13.63 -27.59 -8.97
CA GLY A 339 13.54 -28.95 -9.48
C GLY A 339 13.36 -29.04 -11.01
N LEU A 340 12.87 -27.99 -11.64
CA LEU A 340 12.78 -27.85 -13.10
C LEU A 340 14.09 -27.37 -13.73
N GLY A 341 15.09 -26.99 -12.95
CA GLY A 341 16.38 -26.49 -13.39
C GLY A 341 16.41 -25.01 -13.76
N ALA A 342 15.40 -24.23 -13.35
CA ALA A 342 15.35 -22.79 -13.55
C ALA A 342 16.10 -22.02 -12.45
N GLU A 343 16.65 -20.86 -12.82
CA GLU A 343 17.30 -19.93 -11.90
C GLU A 343 16.24 -19.09 -11.17
N VAL A 344 16.21 -19.13 -9.82
CA VAL A 344 15.31 -18.27 -9.02
C VAL A 344 16.12 -17.21 -8.29
N ASN A 345 15.75 -15.95 -8.47
CA ASN A 345 16.41 -14.81 -7.82
C ASN A 345 15.44 -14.10 -6.87
N PHE A 346 15.92 -13.83 -5.66
CA PHE A 346 15.23 -13.04 -4.65
C PHE A 346 15.92 -11.71 -4.43
N SER A 347 15.22 -10.78 -3.77
CA SER A 347 15.85 -9.54 -3.34
C SER A 347 16.87 -9.81 -2.23
N ASN A 348 18.10 -9.36 -2.45
CA ASN A 348 19.17 -9.37 -1.49
C ASN A 348 20.07 -8.13 -1.70
N ILE A 349 21.24 -8.07 -1.02
CA ILE A 349 22.17 -6.93 -1.12
C ILE A 349 22.67 -6.72 -2.55
N GLU A 350 22.96 -7.81 -3.27
CA GLU A 350 23.52 -7.76 -4.63
C GLU A 350 22.41 -7.69 -5.71
N THR A 351 21.31 -8.39 -5.48
CA THR A 351 20.18 -8.48 -6.41
C THR A 351 18.97 -7.76 -5.83
N LYS A 352 18.88 -6.46 -6.10
CA LYS A 352 17.77 -5.61 -5.66
C LYS A 352 16.56 -5.87 -6.54
N LEU A 353 15.55 -6.57 -6.03
CA LEU A 353 14.32 -6.92 -6.73
C LEU A 353 13.06 -6.37 -6.08
N HIS A 354 13.14 -6.05 -4.80
CA HIS A 354 12.04 -5.51 -4.04
C HIS A 354 12.53 -4.51 -3.00
N VAL A 355 11.75 -3.47 -2.78
CA VAL A 355 11.89 -2.53 -1.67
C VAL A 355 10.52 -2.38 -1.02
N SER A 356 10.50 -2.33 0.31
CA SER A 356 9.27 -2.12 1.07
C SER A 356 8.60 -0.79 0.72
N GLY A 357 7.29 -0.74 0.79
CA GLY A 357 6.49 0.48 0.65
C GLY A 357 6.50 1.37 1.90
N HIS A 358 7.08 0.92 3.01
CA HIS A 358 7.02 1.56 4.33
C HIS A 358 8.38 2.10 4.76
N SER A 359 8.34 3.21 5.51
CA SER A 359 9.52 3.88 6.06
C SER A 359 10.19 3.07 7.17
N ASN A 360 11.51 3.03 7.14
CA ASN A 360 12.34 2.38 8.15
C ASN A 360 12.52 3.27 9.40
N ASN A 361 13.24 2.74 10.40
CA ASN A 361 13.50 3.42 11.68
C ASN A 361 14.04 4.85 11.51
N SER A 362 15.08 5.05 10.71
CA SER A 362 15.72 6.36 10.52
C SER A 362 14.81 7.35 9.78
N GLU A 363 14.03 6.86 8.82
CA GLU A 363 13.07 7.67 8.06
C GLU A 363 11.91 8.13 8.94
N LEU A 364 11.39 7.28 9.84
CA LEU A 364 10.38 7.64 10.84
C LEU A 364 10.90 8.72 11.79
N GLY A 365 12.16 8.60 12.26
CA GLY A 365 12.81 9.66 13.04
C GLY A 365 12.90 10.99 12.29
N THR A 366 13.14 10.95 10.97
CA THR A 366 13.16 12.15 10.12
C THR A 366 11.78 12.81 10.05
N VAL A 367 10.70 12.05 9.96
CA VAL A 367 9.32 12.58 10.00
C VAL A 367 9.05 13.31 11.31
N ILE A 368 9.40 12.70 12.44
CA ILE A 368 9.20 13.29 13.78
C ILE A 368 9.99 14.60 13.91
N LYS A 369 11.25 14.63 13.45
CA LYS A 369 12.07 15.86 13.45
C LYS A 369 11.50 16.95 12.56
N SER A 370 10.98 16.59 11.40
CA SER A 370 10.42 17.53 10.44
C SER A 370 9.11 18.14 10.92
N LEU A 371 8.24 17.35 11.53
CA LEU A 371 6.90 17.79 11.96
C LEU A 371 6.86 18.30 13.39
N LYS A 372 7.74 17.83 14.28
CA LYS A 372 7.76 18.13 15.71
C LYS A 372 6.37 18.04 16.35
N PRO A 373 5.68 16.89 16.24
CA PRO A 373 4.31 16.76 16.67
C PRO A 373 4.20 16.93 18.20
N LYS A 374 3.08 17.53 18.67
CA LYS A 374 2.77 17.55 20.10
C LYS A 374 2.45 16.14 20.60
N TYR A 375 1.64 15.39 19.83
CA TYR A 375 1.26 14.02 20.13
C TYR A 375 1.59 13.08 18.97
N LEU A 376 2.18 11.92 19.31
CA LEU A 376 2.47 10.85 18.35
C LEU A 376 1.55 9.64 18.66
N ILE A 377 0.91 9.13 17.63
CA ILE A 377 0.12 7.91 17.65
C ILE A 377 0.71 6.97 16.59
N PRO A 378 1.54 5.99 16.97
CA PRO A 378 1.95 4.92 16.07
C PRO A 378 0.73 4.14 15.58
N ILE A 379 0.59 3.97 14.26
CA ILE A 379 -0.48 3.19 13.62
C ILE A 379 0.11 2.17 12.65
N HIS A 380 -0.73 1.28 12.11
CA HIS A 380 -0.37 0.30 11.08
C HIS A 380 0.82 -0.58 11.49
N GLY A 381 0.59 -1.51 12.43
CA GLY A 381 1.63 -2.42 12.89
C GLY A 381 1.20 -3.29 14.08
N ASN A 382 1.92 -4.38 14.30
CA ASN A 382 1.80 -5.17 15.51
C ASN A 382 2.39 -4.40 16.71
N PHE A 383 2.19 -4.90 17.92
CA PHE A 383 2.64 -4.18 19.14
C PHE A 383 4.15 -3.96 19.19
N ASP A 384 4.97 -4.83 18.62
CA ASP A 384 6.43 -4.65 18.60
C ASP A 384 6.80 -3.48 17.69
N MET A 385 6.15 -3.37 16.51
CA MET A 385 6.34 -2.26 15.58
C MET A 385 5.87 -0.93 16.18
N LEU A 386 4.70 -0.91 16.82
CA LEU A 386 4.16 0.29 17.48
C LEU A 386 5.06 0.75 18.64
N ASN A 387 5.56 -0.17 19.44
CA ASN A 387 6.49 0.13 20.52
C ASN A 387 7.88 0.57 20.02
N ALA A 388 8.37 -0.02 18.93
CA ALA A 388 9.58 0.46 18.27
C ALA A 388 9.40 1.91 17.79
N HIS A 389 8.25 2.25 17.20
CA HIS A 389 7.96 3.62 16.79
C HIS A 389 7.83 4.58 17.98
N LYS A 390 7.24 4.14 19.10
CA LYS A 390 7.26 4.89 20.35
C LYS A 390 8.69 5.21 20.78
N LYS A 391 9.60 4.21 20.74
CA LYS A 391 11.01 4.42 21.05
C LYS A 391 11.65 5.44 20.12
N ILE A 392 11.38 5.38 18.83
CA ILE A 392 11.84 6.39 17.86
C ILE A 392 11.34 7.79 18.27
N GLY A 393 10.09 7.91 18.75
CA GLY A 393 9.55 9.17 19.25
C GLY A 393 10.34 9.71 20.45
N LEU A 394 10.63 8.87 21.43
CA LEU A 394 11.43 9.23 22.62
C LEU A 394 12.86 9.65 22.21
N ASP A 395 13.52 8.87 21.35
CA ASP A 395 14.87 9.14 20.87
C ASP A 395 14.96 10.45 20.06
N ASN A 396 13.82 10.93 19.54
CA ASN A 396 13.70 12.21 18.80
C ASN A 396 13.06 13.34 19.62
N GLY A 397 13.05 13.21 20.96
CA GLY A 397 12.73 14.29 21.89
C GLY A 397 11.28 14.43 22.30
N LEU A 398 10.39 13.51 21.90
CA LEU A 398 9.02 13.49 22.39
C LEU A 398 9.00 12.98 23.85
N LYS A 399 8.10 13.52 24.66
CA LYS A 399 7.87 13.02 26.02
C LYS A 399 7.01 11.76 26.00
N ASN A 400 7.22 10.86 26.97
CA ASN A 400 6.49 9.59 27.05
C ASN A 400 4.97 9.80 27.15
N GLU A 401 4.53 10.82 27.90
CA GLU A 401 3.12 11.19 28.06
C GLU A 401 2.46 11.73 26.77
N ASN A 402 3.25 12.03 25.76
CA ASN A 402 2.77 12.53 24.46
C ASN A 402 2.77 11.46 23.36
N ILE A 403 3.06 10.20 23.69
CA ILE A 403 3.09 9.10 22.73
C ILE A 403 2.07 8.04 23.15
N PHE A 404 1.08 7.81 22.30
CA PHE A 404 -0.03 6.91 22.58
C PHE A 404 0.04 5.65 21.70
N VAL A 405 0.47 4.54 22.30
CA VAL A 405 0.37 3.22 21.66
C VAL A 405 -0.99 2.66 22.03
N LEU A 406 -1.91 2.67 21.06
CA LEU A 406 -3.29 2.25 21.25
C LEU A 406 -3.49 0.79 20.83
N SER A 407 -4.56 0.20 21.36
CA SER A 407 -5.15 -1.06 20.88
C SER A 407 -6.41 -0.77 20.05
N ASN A 408 -6.81 -1.73 19.22
CA ASN A 408 -8.12 -1.64 18.58
C ASN A 408 -9.22 -1.59 19.66
N GLY A 409 -10.13 -0.61 19.56
CA GLY A 409 -11.19 -0.32 20.51
C GLY A 409 -10.86 0.76 21.54
N ASP A 410 -9.59 1.15 21.72
CA ASP A 410 -9.23 2.26 22.59
C ASP A 410 -9.80 3.59 22.07
N ASN A 411 -10.13 4.48 23.01
CA ASN A 411 -10.66 5.80 22.70
C ASN A 411 -9.70 6.88 23.17
N LEU A 412 -8.99 7.53 22.26
CA LEU A 412 -8.12 8.64 22.57
C LEU A 412 -8.84 9.97 22.34
N GLU A 413 -9.09 10.70 23.41
CA GLU A 413 -9.67 12.05 23.39
C GLU A 413 -8.55 13.09 23.36
N ILE A 414 -8.62 14.04 22.42
CA ILE A 414 -7.60 15.07 22.23
C ILE A 414 -8.27 16.44 22.20
N THR A 415 -7.70 17.36 22.96
CA THR A 415 -8.00 18.79 22.94
C THR A 415 -6.73 19.59 22.63
N SER A 416 -6.84 20.92 22.51
CA SER A 416 -5.67 21.78 22.37
C SER A 416 -4.73 21.76 23.60
N GLN A 417 -5.23 21.31 24.75
CA GLN A 417 -4.50 21.31 26.02
C GLN A 417 -3.95 19.94 26.40
N GLU A 418 -4.77 18.90 26.29
CA GLU A 418 -4.46 17.55 26.77
C GLU A 418 -4.91 16.46 25.78
N ALA A 419 -4.34 15.28 25.94
CA ALA A 419 -4.80 14.05 25.31
C ALA A 419 -4.84 12.93 26.36
N LYS A 420 -5.89 12.09 26.33
CA LYS A 420 -6.07 10.97 27.27
C LYS A 420 -6.89 9.83 26.65
N ILE A 421 -6.54 8.61 27.02
CA ILE A 421 -7.29 7.38 26.68
C ILE A 421 -8.44 7.20 27.67
#